data_79dfb4829f0de5ed9a993989b45bfb95
#
_entry.id   79dfb4829f0de5ed9a993989b45bfb95
#
_cell.length_a   1.000
_cell.length_b   1.000
_cell.length_c   1.000
_cell.angle_alpha   90.00
_cell.angle_beta   90.00
_cell.angle_gamma   90.00
#
_symmetry.space_group_name_H-M   'P 1'
#
loop_
_entity.id
_entity.type
_entity.pdbx_description
1 polymer ?
#
loop_
_entity_poly.entity_id
_entity_poly.type
_entity_poly.pdbx_seq_one_letter_code
_entity_poly.pdbx_strand_id
1 'polypeptide(L)'
;MQKFLVDAAAAHQRLDRFVADHSGLSRGAAMRLIADGLVQVDGRIGKKGVSLLAGQTVTLPMEAQNDLTTPPVADPSLPLTVLYEDPDVVVVSKPQGMACHPLRAGEPGTVASAVVARYPECAKAAEPVREGGVCHRLDTDTSGALLFAKTPSAWQKLRSDFAEGLVEKEYLALVVGSPSDDEFDVTLPLLAGRGGSPKMTVATTPEEIYHPAALDAHTCFVVERRGPEHTLLRVSAKTGRRHQIRVHLAHLGLPIVGDPLYGRGEPGGQFLHASRLSFSSPSQPSKRISVEAPLLPDRAELLAKLVP
;
A
#
# COMPACT_ATOMS: atom_id res chain seq x y z
N MET A 1 -12.47 -11.17 25.98
CA MET A 1 -11.13 -10.71 26.37
C MET A 1 -10.19 -11.91 26.26
N GLN A 2 -9.14 -11.77 25.49
CA GLN A 2 -8.07 -12.77 25.32
C GLN A 2 -6.89 -12.38 26.22
N LYS A 3 -6.26 -13.37 26.86
CA LYS A 3 -5.16 -13.15 27.81
C LYS A 3 -3.90 -13.84 27.32
N PHE A 4 -2.78 -13.14 27.38
CA PHE A 4 -1.45 -13.63 27.04
C PHE A 4 -0.54 -13.44 28.24
N LEU A 5 0.09 -14.51 28.71
CA LEU A 5 1.12 -14.45 29.74
C LEU A 5 2.46 -14.04 29.08
N VAL A 6 3.14 -13.06 29.65
CA VAL A 6 4.48 -12.67 29.24
C VAL A 6 5.47 -13.66 29.82
N ASP A 7 6.07 -14.49 29.01
CA ASP A 7 7.11 -15.43 29.41
C ASP A 7 8.49 -14.73 29.53
N ALA A 8 9.50 -15.49 29.94
CA ALA A 8 10.85 -14.96 30.11
C ALA A 8 11.49 -14.50 28.78
N ALA A 9 11.10 -15.13 27.65
CA ALA A 9 11.64 -14.80 26.33
C ALA A 9 11.07 -13.46 25.80
N ALA A 10 9.82 -13.14 26.18
CA ALA A 10 9.15 -11.90 25.84
C ALA A 10 9.38 -10.78 26.87
N ALA A 11 10.12 -11.04 27.95
CA ALA A 11 10.48 -10.01 28.90
C ALA A 11 11.27 -8.87 28.23
N HIS A 12 10.99 -7.65 28.64
CA HIS A 12 11.53 -6.40 28.07
C HIS A 12 11.08 -6.09 26.64
N GLN A 13 10.22 -6.91 26.04
CA GLN A 13 9.59 -6.58 24.76
C GLN A 13 8.61 -5.42 24.94
N ARG A 14 8.53 -4.55 23.93
CA ARG A 14 7.55 -3.46 23.93
C ARG A 14 6.13 -4.01 23.78
N LEU A 15 5.19 -3.40 24.51
CA LEU A 15 3.78 -3.81 24.49
C LEU A 15 3.19 -3.89 23.06
N ASP A 16 3.49 -2.90 22.20
CA ASP A 16 3.00 -2.87 20.80
C ASP A 16 3.52 -4.06 19.98
N ARG A 17 4.76 -4.47 20.22
CA ARG A 17 5.36 -5.62 19.55
C ARG A 17 4.82 -6.94 20.10
N PHE A 18 4.77 -7.06 21.44
CA PHE A 18 4.21 -8.26 22.09
C PHE A 18 2.77 -8.53 21.64
N VAL A 19 1.92 -7.48 21.60
CA VAL A 19 0.55 -7.59 21.12
C VAL A 19 0.53 -8.07 19.67
N ALA A 20 1.34 -7.49 18.78
CA ALA A 20 1.41 -7.90 17.38
C ALA A 20 1.82 -9.38 17.24
N ASP A 21 2.91 -9.77 17.90
CA ASP A 21 3.50 -11.12 17.78
C ASP A 21 2.57 -12.24 18.31
N HIS A 22 1.75 -11.94 19.34
CA HIS A 22 0.90 -12.94 19.99
C HIS A 22 -0.57 -12.93 19.55
N SER A 23 -1.05 -11.81 18.98
CA SER A 23 -2.44 -11.70 18.52
C SER A 23 -2.62 -11.88 17.01
N GLY A 24 -1.52 -11.98 16.25
CA GLY A 24 -1.55 -11.97 14.78
C GLY A 24 -1.88 -10.60 14.18
N LEU A 25 -2.01 -9.56 14.98
CA LEU A 25 -2.27 -8.19 14.52
C LEU A 25 -1.01 -7.56 13.92
N SER A 26 -1.19 -6.67 12.94
CA SER A 26 -0.08 -5.81 12.53
C SER A 26 0.32 -4.89 13.70
N ARG A 27 1.61 -4.49 13.76
CA ARG A 27 2.09 -3.54 14.78
C ARG A 27 1.31 -2.23 14.79
N GLY A 28 0.86 -1.76 13.62
CA GLY A 28 0.01 -0.57 13.52
C GLY A 28 -1.38 -0.77 14.17
N ALA A 29 -1.98 -1.95 14.01
CA ALA A 29 -3.24 -2.32 14.66
C ALA A 29 -3.05 -2.44 16.18
N ALA A 30 -1.98 -3.09 16.63
CA ALA A 30 -1.63 -3.18 18.05
C ALA A 30 -1.46 -1.78 18.68
N MET A 31 -0.76 -0.87 17.99
CA MET A 31 -0.59 0.51 18.47
C MET A 31 -1.90 1.28 18.57
N ARG A 32 -2.86 1.06 17.65
CA ARG A 32 -4.19 1.67 17.72
C ARG A 32 -4.97 1.15 18.93
N LEU A 33 -5.03 -0.16 19.13
CA LEU A 33 -5.70 -0.76 20.29
C LEU A 33 -5.14 -0.23 21.63
N ILE A 34 -3.84 -0.01 21.69
CA ILE A 34 -3.19 0.59 22.87
C ILE A 34 -3.60 2.05 23.03
N ALA A 35 -3.64 2.82 21.94
CA ALA A 35 -4.05 4.23 21.97
C ALA A 35 -5.52 4.41 22.35
N ASP A 36 -6.38 3.50 21.92
CA ASP A 36 -7.82 3.47 22.23
C ASP A 36 -8.10 2.93 23.64
N GLY A 37 -7.05 2.56 24.43
CA GLY A 37 -7.18 2.06 25.80
C GLY A 37 -7.75 0.65 25.91
N LEU A 38 -7.78 -0.10 24.80
CA LEU A 38 -8.39 -1.44 24.71
C LEU A 38 -7.43 -2.57 25.13
N VAL A 39 -6.14 -2.27 25.29
CA VAL A 39 -5.12 -3.21 25.76
C VAL A 39 -4.86 -2.98 27.24
N GLN A 40 -4.87 -4.05 28.03
CA GLN A 40 -4.56 -3.99 29.46
C GLN A 40 -3.32 -4.82 29.77
N VAL A 41 -2.53 -4.35 30.72
CA VAL A 41 -1.41 -5.08 31.34
C VAL A 41 -1.74 -5.19 32.84
N ASP A 42 -1.88 -6.43 33.33
CA ASP A 42 -2.32 -6.73 34.71
C ASP A 42 -3.59 -5.97 35.11
N GLY A 43 -4.58 -5.87 34.20
CA GLY A 43 -5.84 -5.19 34.42
C GLY A 43 -5.78 -3.66 34.35
N ARG A 44 -4.63 -3.04 34.05
CA ARG A 44 -4.48 -1.60 33.88
C ARG A 44 -4.29 -1.26 32.41
N ILE A 45 -4.84 -0.13 31.95
CA ILE A 45 -4.69 0.33 30.58
C ILE A 45 -3.20 0.42 30.20
N GLY A 46 -2.83 -0.35 29.17
CA GLY A 46 -1.48 -0.36 28.60
C GLY A 46 -1.15 0.96 27.92
N LYS A 47 0.07 1.49 28.13
CA LYS A 47 0.52 2.74 27.50
C LYS A 47 1.51 2.44 26.37
N LYS A 48 1.52 3.31 25.35
CA LYS A 48 2.48 3.26 24.25
C LYS A 48 3.93 3.31 24.82
N GLY A 49 4.77 2.39 24.32
CA GLY A 49 6.19 2.36 24.69
C GLY A 49 6.52 1.62 25.98
N VAL A 50 5.53 1.09 26.69
CA VAL A 50 5.78 0.26 27.90
C VAL A 50 6.52 -1.02 27.49
N SER A 51 7.60 -1.33 28.22
CA SER A 51 8.27 -2.63 28.16
C SER A 51 7.63 -3.57 29.20
N LEU A 52 7.38 -4.80 28.77
CA LEU A 52 6.72 -5.82 29.61
C LEU A 52 7.73 -6.56 30.49
N LEU A 53 7.28 -7.04 31.64
CA LEU A 53 8.04 -7.89 32.53
C LEU A 53 7.51 -9.32 32.48
N ALA A 54 8.38 -10.31 32.69
CA ALA A 54 7.96 -11.69 32.81
C ALA A 54 6.92 -11.87 33.93
N GLY A 55 5.91 -12.69 33.68
CA GLY A 55 4.79 -12.94 34.61
C GLY A 55 3.63 -11.96 34.48
N GLN A 56 3.75 -10.87 33.72
CA GLN A 56 2.63 -9.97 33.45
C GLN A 56 1.61 -10.63 32.53
N THR A 57 0.37 -10.20 32.66
CA THR A 57 -0.73 -10.64 31.78
C THR A 57 -1.20 -9.52 30.89
N VAL A 58 -1.06 -9.69 29.59
CA VAL A 58 -1.61 -8.74 28.60
C VAL A 58 -3.00 -9.23 28.17
N THR A 59 -3.99 -8.34 28.27
CA THR A 59 -5.39 -8.65 27.93
C THR A 59 -5.84 -7.79 26.74
N LEU A 60 -6.47 -8.44 25.74
CA LEU A 60 -6.99 -7.82 24.51
C LEU A 60 -8.48 -8.13 24.35
N PRO A 61 -9.27 -7.25 23.66
CA PRO A 61 -10.62 -7.59 23.21
C PRO A 61 -10.58 -8.78 22.24
N MET A 62 -11.51 -9.70 22.33
CA MET A 62 -11.62 -10.80 21.33
C MET A 62 -11.91 -10.28 19.93
N GLU A 63 -12.60 -9.18 19.82
CA GLU A 63 -12.93 -8.51 18.54
C GLU A 63 -11.71 -8.00 17.79
N ALA A 64 -10.59 -7.79 18.49
CA ALA A 64 -9.33 -7.36 17.84
C ALA A 64 -8.80 -8.38 16.81
N GLN A 65 -9.05 -9.68 17.00
CA GLN A 65 -8.71 -10.73 16.03
C GLN A 65 -9.67 -10.76 14.85
N ASN A 66 -10.93 -10.36 15.03
CA ASN A 66 -11.92 -10.33 13.96
C ASN A 66 -11.48 -9.37 12.83
N ASP A 67 -10.68 -8.34 13.16
CA ASP A 67 -10.16 -7.40 12.16
C ASP A 67 -9.31 -8.05 11.06
N LEU A 68 -8.66 -9.18 11.33
CA LEU A 68 -7.82 -9.87 10.34
C LEU A 68 -8.54 -11.04 9.64
N THR A 69 -9.49 -11.64 10.34
CA THR A 69 -10.21 -12.85 9.88
C THR A 69 -11.54 -12.54 9.20
N THR A 70 -12.05 -11.31 9.33
CA THR A 70 -13.28 -10.88 8.66
C THR A 70 -12.97 -10.43 7.24
N PRO A 71 -13.55 -11.07 6.21
CA PRO A 71 -13.34 -10.66 4.83
C PRO A 71 -13.95 -9.27 4.57
N PRO A 72 -13.60 -8.61 3.44
CA PRO A 72 -14.26 -7.39 3.02
C PRO A 72 -15.76 -7.60 2.89
N VAL A 73 -16.54 -6.59 3.29
CA VAL A 73 -18.00 -6.59 3.06
C VAL A 73 -18.23 -6.47 1.56
N ALA A 74 -18.91 -7.45 0.98
CA ALA A 74 -19.25 -7.46 -0.43
C ALA A 74 -20.22 -6.31 -0.76
N ASP A 75 -19.87 -5.47 -1.74
CA ASP A 75 -20.71 -4.37 -2.18
C ASP A 75 -20.81 -4.35 -3.72
N PRO A 76 -21.90 -4.91 -4.29
CA PRO A 76 -22.10 -4.95 -5.73
C PRO A 76 -22.49 -3.57 -6.33
N SER A 77 -22.77 -2.56 -5.53
CA SER A 77 -23.09 -1.21 -6.00
C SER A 77 -21.86 -0.40 -6.40
N LEU A 78 -20.66 -0.82 -5.96
CA LEU A 78 -19.42 -0.15 -6.28
C LEU A 78 -18.98 -0.42 -7.73
N PRO A 79 -18.41 0.59 -8.42
CA PRO A 79 -17.92 0.41 -9.77
C PRO A 79 -16.73 -0.56 -9.80
N LEU A 80 -16.73 -1.52 -10.73
CA LEU A 80 -15.65 -2.47 -10.94
C LEU A 80 -15.38 -2.66 -12.43
N THR A 81 -14.28 -2.11 -12.91
CA THR A 81 -13.80 -2.34 -14.27
C THR A 81 -12.73 -3.41 -14.27
N VAL A 82 -13.02 -4.56 -14.88
CA VAL A 82 -12.07 -5.67 -15.01
C VAL A 82 -11.22 -5.45 -16.26
N LEU A 83 -9.89 -5.51 -16.07
CA LEU A 83 -8.89 -5.37 -17.13
C LEU A 83 -8.40 -6.73 -17.65
N TYR A 84 -8.29 -7.71 -16.75
CA TYR A 84 -7.88 -9.08 -17.05
C TYR A 84 -8.47 -10.05 -16.04
N GLU A 85 -8.77 -11.25 -16.48
CA GLU A 85 -9.30 -12.32 -15.65
C GLU A 85 -8.83 -13.68 -16.14
N ASP A 86 -8.45 -14.57 -15.22
CA ASP A 86 -8.25 -16.00 -15.44
C ASP A 86 -8.68 -16.80 -14.18
N PRO A 87 -8.49 -18.13 -14.13
CA PRO A 87 -8.85 -18.92 -12.93
C PRO A 87 -8.09 -18.55 -11.66
N ASP A 88 -6.88 -18.00 -11.76
CA ASP A 88 -6.01 -17.70 -10.62
C ASP A 88 -6.13 -16.26 -10.12
N VAL A 89 -6.41 -15.31 -11.03
CA VAL A 89 -6.31 -13.88 -10.75
C VAL A 89 -7.40 -13.04 -11.43
N VAL A 90 -7.60 -11.86 -10.88
CA VAL A 90 -8.31 -10.77 -11.56
C VAL A 90 -7.52 -9.46 -11.39
N VAL A 91 -7.35 -8.71 -12.49
CA VAL A 91 -6.79 -7.36 -12.49
C VAL A 91 -7.90 -6.37 -12.78
N VAL A 92 -8.02 -5.36 -11.93
CA VAL A 92 -9.08 -4.35 -12.05
C VAL A 92 -8.48 -2.94 -12.18
N SER A 93 -9.23 -2.04 -12.80
CA SER A 93 -8.89 -0.62 -12.82
C SER A 93 -9.40 0.03 -11.53
N LYS A 94 -8.50 0.33 -10.60
CA LYS A 94 -8.85 1.04 -9.37
C LYS A 94 -9.18 2.50 -9.69
N PRO A 95 -10.35 3.02 -9.32
CA PRO A 95 -10.62 4.44 -9.41
C PRO A 95 -9.79 5.23 -8.39
N GLN A 96 -9.63 6.52 -8.63
CA GLN A 96 -9.07 7.46 -7.66
C GLN A 96 -10.02 7.65 -6.48
N GLY A 97 -9.48 7.96 -5.30
CA GLY A 97 -10.26 8.20 -4.08
C GLY A 97 -10.76 6.96 -3.35
N MET A 98 -10.56 5.76 -3.92
CA MET A 98 -11.00 4.49 -3.32
C MET A 98 -9.82 3.73 -2.71
N ALA A 99 -9.95 3.25 -1.47
CA ALA A 99 -8.95 2.39 -0.83
C ALA A 99 -8.90 1.01 -1.49
N CYS A 100 -7.73 0.37 -1.51
CA CYS A 100 -7.58 -0.98 -2.10
C CYS A 100 -8.36 -2.04 -1.32
N HIS A 101 -8.27 -2.01 0.02
CA HIS A 101 -8.91 -2.97 0.93
C HIS A 101 -9.25 -2.30 2.26
N PRO A 102 -10.13 -2.89 3.09
CA PRO A 102 -10.45 -2.36 4.40
C PRO A 102 -9.24 -2.30 5.33
N LEU A 103 -9.13 -1.26 6.13
CA LEU A 103 -8.16 -1.15 7.23
C LEU A 103 -8.72 -1.72 8.53
N ARG A 104 -10.06 -1.84 8.63
CA ARG A 104 -10.79 -2.38 9.79
C ARG A 104 -11.87 -3.34 9.30
N ALA A 105 -12.26 -4.32 10.15
CA ALA A 105 -13.40 -5.18 9.85
C ALA A 105 -14.67 -4.33 9.63
N GLY A 106 -15.43 -4.69 8.59
CA GLY A 106 -16.69 -4.00 8.26
C GLY A 106 -16.54 -2.64 7.57
N GLU A 107 -15.33 -2.16 7.30
CA GLU A 107 -15.10 -0.91 6.56
C GLU A 107 -15.59 -1.06 5.11
N PRO A 108 -16.58 -0.23 4.66
CA PRO A 108 -17.15 -0.33 3.33
C PRO A 108 -16.36 0.48 2.29
N GLY A 109 -16.77 0.42 1.03
CA GLY A 109 -16.34 1.35 -0.02
C GLY A 109 -14.92 1.11 -0.53
N THR A 110 -14.41 -0.11 -0.46
CA THR A 110 -13.08 -0.45 -0.96
C THR A 110 -13.14 -1.23 -2.28
N VAL A 111 -12.03 -1.23 -3.04
CA VAL A 111 -11.95 -2.06 -4.26
C VAL A 111 -12.14 -3.54 -3.92
N ALA A 112 -11.58 -4.01 -2.80
CA ALA A 112 -11.79 -5.37 -2.34
C ALA A 112 -13.28 -5.69 -2.09
N SER A 113 -14.07 -4.72 -1.60
CA SER A 113 -15.53 -4.87 -1.44
C SER A 113 -16.24 -5.12 -2.77
N ALA A 114 -15.88 -4.38 -3.82
CA ALA A 114 -16.41 -4.59 -5.17
C ALA A 114 -15.94 -5.93 -5.78
N VAL A 115 -14.65 -6.27 -5.56
CA VAL A 115 -14.07 -7.53 -6.07
C VAL A 115 -14.73 -8.74 -5.43
N VAL A 116 -14.85 -8.80 -4.10
CA VAL A 116 -15.47 -9.97 -3.43
C VAL A 116 -16.96 -10.09 -3.71
N ALA A 117 -17.64 -9.00 -4.08
CA ALA A 117 -19.03 -9.07 -4.52
C ALA A 117 -19.18 -9.80 -5.86
N ARG A 118 -18.22 -9.65 -6.77
CA ARG A 118 -18.23 -10.29 -8.10
C ARG A 118 -17.46 -11.61 -8.11
N TYR A 119 -16.41 -11.73 -7.30
CA TYR A 119 -15.51 -12.88 -7.18
C TYR A 119 -15.42 -13.32 -5.71
N PRO A 120 -16.44 -14.03 -5.19
CA PRO A 120 -16.48 -14.41 -3.77
C PRO A 120 -15.30 -15.25 -3.31
N GLU A 121 -14.65 -15.99 -4.22
CA GLU A 121 -13.44 -16.78 -3.95
C GLU A 121 -12.27 -15.90 -3.46
N CYS A 122 -12.17 -14.66 -3.89
CA CYS A 122 -11.16 -13.72 -3.46
C CYS A 122 -11.24 -13.42 -1.95
N ALA A 123 -12.43 -13.53 -1.35
CA ALA A 123 -12.65 -13.24 0.06
C ALA A 123 -11.76 -14.03 1.02
N LYS A 124 -11.29 -15.22 0.59
CA LYS A 124 -10.46 -16.13 1.41
C LYS A 124 -9.07 -16.36 0.82
N ALA A 125 -8.72 -15.67 -0.26
CA ALA A 125 -7.47 -15.89 -0.96
C ALA A 125 -6.26 -15.25 -0.26
N ALA A 126 -6.46 -14.15 0.48
CA ALA A 126 -5.39 -13.42 1.15
C ALA A 126 -5.20 -13.80 2.61
N GLU A 127 -4.00 -13.59 3.11
CA GLU A 127 -3.68 -13.59 4.53
C GLU A 127 -3.01 -12.26 4.91
N PRO A 128 -3.67 -11.40 5.68
CA PRO A 128 -4.95 -11.60 6.38
C PRO A 128 -6.17 -11.58 5.45
N VAL A 129 -7.19 -12.34 5.80
CA VAL A 129 -8.44 -12.51 5.03
C VAL A 129 -9.12 -11.17 4.71
N ARG A 130 -8.99 -10.18 5.60
CA ARG A 130 -9.48 -8.81 5.41
C ARG A 130 -8.99 -8.14 4.10
N GLU A 131 -7.86 -8.56 3.54
CA GLU A 131 -7.34 -8.00 2.30
C GLU A 131 -8.09 -8.48 1.05
N GLY A 132 -8.95 -9.53 1.16
CA GLY A 132 -9.84 -9.95 0.08
C GLY A 132 -9.12 -10.30 -1.22
N GLY A 133 -7.99 -11.03 -1.12
CA GLY A 133 -7.23 -11.45 -2.29
C GLY A 133 -6.28 -10.41 -2.87
N VAL A 134 -6.22 -9.17 -2.35
CA VAL A 134 -5.33 -8.13 -2.90
C VAL A 134 -3.86 -8.54 -2.80
N CYS A 135 -3.12 -8.45 -3.91
CA CYS A 135 -1.70 -8.87 -3.96
C CYS A 135 -0.73 -7.73 -3.67
N HIS A 136 -1.11 -6.51 -3.96
CA HIS A 136 -0.34 -5.29 -3.71
C HIS A 136 -1.28 -4.12 -3.43
N ARG A 137 -0.73 -2.95 -3.16
CA ARG A 137 -1.56 -1.78 -2.87
C ARG A 137 -1.12 -0.57 -3.69
N LEU A 138 -2.09 0.28 -3.96
CA LEU A 138 -1.93 1.65 -4.45
C LEU A 138 -2.40 2.61 -3.34
N ASP A 139 -1.90 3.84 -3.36
CA ASP A 139 -2.44 4.89 -2.48
C ASP A 139 -3.93 5.15 -2.84
N THR A 140 -4.70 5.69 -1.92
CA THR A 140 -6.13 5.96 -2.13
C THR A 140 -6.37 6.77 -3.41
N ASP A 141 -5.58 7.81 -3.63
CA ASP A 141 -5.72 8.70 -4.79
C ASP A 141 -4.90 8.27 -6.03
N THR A 142 -4.17 7.16 -5.96
CA THR A 142 -3.55 6.55 -7.14
C THR A 142 -4.56 5.66 -7.84
N SER A 143 -4.80 5.89 -9.13
CA SER A 143 -5.65 5.06 -9.98
C SER A 143 -4.86 4.00 -10.74
N GLY A 144 -5.54 3.07 -11.43
CA GLY A 144 -4.92 2.12 -12.36
C GLY A 144 -4.94 0.66 -11.94
N ALA A 145 -4.07 -0.15 -12.53
CA ALA A 145 -4.07 -1.61 -12.40
C ALA A 145 -3.82 -2.09 -10.96
N LEU A 146 -4.76 -2.86 -10.42
CA LEU A 146 -4.70 -3.49 -9.11
C LEU A 146 -5.00 -4.98 -9.24
N LEU A 147 -4.09 -5.83 -8.75
CA LEU A 147 -4.13 -7.29 -8.87
C LEU A 147 -4.70 -7.96 -7.62
N PHE A 148 -5.63 -8.87 -7.84
CA PHE A 148 -6.22 -9.75 -6.84
C PHE A 148 -5.98 -11.22 -7.22
N ALA A 149 -5.70 -12.05 -6.24
CA ALA A 149 -5.70 -13.50 -6.37
C ALA A 149 -7.07 -14.07 -6.02
N LYS A 150 -7.47 -15.12 -6.73
CA LYS A 150 -8.70 -15.88 -6.49
C LYS A 150 -8.47 -17.08 -5.56
N THR A 151 -7.22 -17.51 -5.41
CA THR A 151 -6.84 -18.67 -4.57
C THR A 151 -5.72 -18.32 -3.61
N PRO A 152 -5.62 -19.01 -2.44
CA PRO A 152 -4.50 -18.81 -1.51
C PRO A 152 -3.12 -19.10 -2.11
N SER A 153 -3.01 -20.13 -2.95
CA SER A 153 -1.74 -20.47 -3.62
C SER A 153 -1.29 -19.40 -4.61
N ALA A 154 -2.21 -18.84 -5.41
CA ALA A 154 -1.93 -17.73 -6.30
C ALA A 154 -1.53 -16.49 -5.52
N TRP A 155 -2.20 -16.21 -4.39
CA TRP A 155 -1.86 -15.08 -3.54
C TRP A 155 -0.45 -15.20 -2.95
N GLN A 156 -0.10 -16.36 -2.38
CA GLN A 156 1.24 -16.61 -1.83
C GLN A 156 2.32 -16.43 -2.89
N LYS A 157 2.13 -17.03 -4.06
CA LYS A 157 3.08 -16.90 -5.19
C LYS A 157 3.27 -15.45 -5.61
N LEU A 158 2.18 -14.72 -5.83
CA LEU A 158 2.26 -13.32 -6.27
C LEU A 158 2.85 -12.41 -5.19
N ARG A 159 2.53 -12.63 -3.92
CA ARG A 159 3.15 -11.88 -2.81
C ARG A 159 4.67 -12.09 -2.74
N SER A 160 5.15 -13.33 -2.98
CA SER A 160 6.59 -13.61 -3.13
C SER A 160 7.16 -12.86 -4.31
N ASP A 161 6.52 -12.94 -5.49
CA ASP A 161 6.97 -12.26 -6.70
C ASP A 161 7.07 -10.73 -6.53
N PHE A 162 6.11 -10.12 -5.82
CA PHE A 162 6.18 -8.71 -5.45
C PHE A 162 7.35 -8.40 -4.51
N ALA A 163 7.60 -9.26 -3.51
CA ALA A 163 8.68 -9.08 -2.55
C ALA A 163 10.07 -9.23 -3.21
N GLU A 164 10.19 -10.12 -4.18
CA GLU A 164 11.41 -10.39 -4.95
C GLU A 164 11.63 -9.42 -6.12
N GLY A 165 10.66 -8.51 -6.38
CA GLY A 165 10.75 -7.54 -7.47
C GLY A 165 10.53 -8.13 -8.87
N LEU A 166 9.92 -9.33 -8.97
CA LEU A 166 9.65 -10.02 -10.22
C LEU A 166 8.41 -9.48 -10.96
N VAL A 167 7.59 -8.68 -10.28
CA VAL A 167 6.43 -8.00 -10.86
C VAL A 167 6.85 -6.61 -11.33
N GLU A 168 6.69 -6.36 -12.62
CA GLU A 168 6.95 -5.05 -13.21
C GLU A 168 5.75 -4.15 -13.05
N LYS A 169 6.00 -2.92 -12.62
CA LYS A 169 4.98 -1.88 -12.37
C LYS A 169 5.37 -0.63 -13.10
N GLU A 170 4.54 -0.18 -14.02
CA GLU A 170 4.71 1.12 -14.66
C GLU A 170 3.58 2.06 -14.26
N TYR A 171 3.95 3.32 -14.11
CA TYR A 171 3.03 4.40 -13.77
C TYR A 171 3.21 5.55 -14.72
N LEU A 172 2.14 6.33 -14.89
CA LEU A 172 2.19 7.67 -15.44
C LEU A 172 2.07 8.67 -14.29
N ALA A 173 3.02 9.60 -14.23
CA ALA A 173 3.03 10.68 -13.24
C ALA A 173 3.12 12.03 -13.98
N LEU A 174 2.17 12.92 -13.73
CA LEU A 174 2.24 14.29 -14.21
C LEU A 174 2.83 15.16 -13.10
N VAL A 175 3.95 15.82 -13.38
CA VAL A 175 4.69 16.62 -12.40
C VAL A 175 4.68 18.09 -12.77
N VAL A 176 4.82 18.95 -11.74
CA VAL A 176 5.07 20.39 -11.93
C VAL A 176 6.56 20.58 -12.19
N GLY A 177 6.89 21.33 -13.23
CA GLY A 177 8.27 21.57 -13.65
C GLY A 177 8.76 20.58 -14.71
N SER A 178 10.05 20.66 -15.00
CA SER A 178 10.71 19.85 -16.01
C SER A 178 12.06 19.35 -15.48
N PRO A 179 12.33 18.04 -15.49
CA PRO A 179 13.64 17.51 -15.16
C PRO A 179 14.67 17.93 -16.23
N SER A 180 15.96 18.00 -15.85
CA SER A 180 17.06 18.31 -16.76
C SER A 180 17.31 17.18 -17.77
N ASP A 181 17.19 15.95 -17.32
CA ASP A 181 17.49 14.75 -18.08
C ASP A 181 16.20 14.06 -18.54
N ASP A 182 16.26 13.36 -19.68
CA ASP A 182 15.11 12.59 -20.17
C ASP A 182 14.95 11.26 -19.44
N GLU A 183 16.01 10.71 -18.89
CA GLU A 183 16.03 9.50 -18.08
C GLU A 183 16.84 9.74 -16.81
N PHE A 184 16.27 9.37 -15.66
CA PHE A 184 16.92 9.48 -14.37
C PHE A 184 16.35 8.46 -13.38
N ASP A 185 17.08 8.22 -12.30
CA ASP A 185 16.61 7.34 -11.22
C ASP A 185 16.92 7.90 -9.83
N VAL A 186 16.15 7.42 -8.84
CA VAL A 186 16.34 7.75 -7.43
C VAL A 186 16.43 6.44 -6.64
N THR A 187 17.56 6.24 -5.95
CA THR A 187 17.84 5.06 -5.12
C THR A 187 17.93 5.40 -3.63
N LEU A 188 17.54 6.63 -3.25
CA LEU A 188 17.60 7.08 -1.87
C LEU A 188 16.55 6.35 -1.01
N PRO A 189 16.96 5.81 0.17
CA PRO A 189 16.04 5.13 1.06
C PRO A 189 14.97 6.05 1.63
N LEU A 190 13.89 5.44 2.10
CA LEU A 190 12.74 6.15 2.67
C LEU A 190 12.60 5.88 4.17
N LEU A 191 12.27 6.92 4.91
CA LEU A 191 11.93 6.86 6.32
C LEU A 191 10.47 7.28 6.55
N ALA A 192 9.84 6.70 7.57
CA ALA A 192 8.55 7.19 8.04
C ALA A 192 8.70 8.57 8.67
N GLY A 193 7.78 9.47 8.40
CA GLY A 193 7.78 10.81 8.98
C GLY A 193 7.75 10.77 10.51
N ARG A 194 8.41 11.73 11.14
CA ARG A 194 8.51 11.84 12.59
C ARG A 194 7.17 12.26 13.21
N GLY A 195 6.97 11.92 14.48
CA GLY A 195 5.83 12.39 15.27
C GLY A 195 4.47 11.88 14.80
N GLY A 196 4.39 10.75 14.07
CA GLY A 196 3.11 10.22 13.56
C GLY A 196 2.65 10.88 12.26
N SER A 197 3.50 11.67 11.61
CA SER A 197 3.21 12.25 10.29
C SER A 197 2.80 11.17 9.28
N PRO A 198 1.78 11.41 8.45
CA PRO A 198 1.41 10.51 7.35
C PRO A 198 2.45 10.52 6.23
N LYS A 199 3.35 11.49 6.17
CA LYS A 199 4.39 11.61 5.14
C LYS A 199 5.49 10.58 5.32
N MET A 200 6.11 10.21 4.20
CA MET A 200 7.45 9.61 4.15
C MET A 200 8.46 10.72 3.87
N THR A 201 9.72 10.48 4.19
CA THR A 201 10.84 11.37 3.88
C THR A 201 11.94 10.59 3.18
N VAL A 202 12.69 11.25 2.31
CA VAL A 202 13.90 10.69 1.70
C VAL A 202 15.04 10.81 2.71
N ALA A 203 15.78 9.74 2.91
CA ALA A 203 16.99 9.73 3.71
C ALA A 203 18.14 10.37 2.91
N THR A 204 18.72 11.46 3.41
CA THR A 204 19.73 12.24 2.69
C THR A 204 21.06 12.34 3.43
N THR A 205 21.06 12.17 4.76
CA THR A 205 22.31 12.15 5.55
C THR A 205 22.79 10.72 5.78
N PRO A 206 24.10 10.49 6.02
CA PRO A 206 24.62 9.17 6.34
C PRO A 206 23.85 8.49 7.49
N GLU A 207 23.51 9.23 8.54
CA GLU A 207 22.77 8.71 9.70
C GLU A 207 21.36 8.26 9.33
N GLU A 208 20.70 8.96 8.40
CA GLU A 208 19.37 8.60 7.89
C GLU A 208 19.44 7.41 6.93
N ILE A 209 20.44 7.38 6.03
CA ILE A 209 20.62 6.31 5.04
C ILE A 209 20.90 4.98 5.73
N TYR A 210 21.75 4.96 6.75
CA TYR A 210 22.11 3.76 7.50
C TYR A 210 21.20 3.51 8.71
N HIS A 211 20.13 4.28 8.87
CA HIS A 211 19.19 4.08 9.96
C HIS A 211 18.46 2.71 9.83
N PRO A 212 18.36 1.90 10.91
CA PRO A 212 17.74 0.57 10.85
C PRO A 212 16.30 0.53 10.34
N ALA A 213 15.59 1.65 10.38
CA ALA A 213 14.23 1.79 9.86
C ALA A 213 14.18 2.38 8.43
N ALA A 214 15.32 2.69 7.82
CA ALA A 214 15.38 3.12 6.43
C ALA A 214 14.98 1.96 5.52
N LEU A 215 14.15 2.25 4.54
CA LEU A 215 13.61 1.26 3.59
C LEU A 215 14.25 1.54 2.23
N ASP A 216 15.00 0.59 1.71
CA ASP A 216 15.54 0.69 0.36
C ASP A 216 14.41 0.97 -0.64
N ALA A 217 14.66 1.93 -1.51
CA ALA A 217 13.70 2.36 -2.51
C ALA A 217 14.42 2.67 -3.82
N HIS A 218 13.89 2.18 -4.94
CA HIS A 218 14.45 2.46 -6.27
C HIS A 218 13.31 2.77 -7.24
N THR A 219 13.37 3.95 -7.86
CA THR A 219 12.39 4.44 -8.83
C THR A 219 13.13 4.99 -10.05
N CYS A 220 12.79 4.50 -11.24
CA CYS A 220 13.33 4.98 -12.51
C CYS A 220 12.26 5.83 -13.21
N PHE A 221 12.67 6.90 -13.85
CA PHE A 221 11.84 7.88 -14.52
C PHE A 221 12.30 8.09 -15.95
N VAL A 222 11.35 8.16 -16.88
CA VAL A 222 11.57 8.51 -18.29
C VAL A 222 10.58 9.60 -18.66
N VAL A 223 11.06 10.67 -19.27
CA VAL A 223 10.21 11.74 -19.79
C VAL A 223 9.44 11.23 -21.00
N GLU A 224 8.12 11.21 -20.91
CA GLU A 224 7.23 10.88 -22.02
C GLU A 224 6.88 12.12 -22.86
N ARG A 225 6.60 13.23 -22.18
CA ARG A 225 6.22 14.48 -22.83
C ARG A 225 6.47 15.68 -21.92
N ARG A 226 7.00 16.77 -22.50
CA ARG A 226 7.17 18.05 -21.83
C ARG A 226 6.11 19.03 -22.27
N GLY A 227 5.49 19.72 -21.32
CA GLY A 227 4.63 20.89 -21.53
C GLY A 227 5.32 22.17 -21.03
N PRO A 228 4.64 23.31 -21.10
CA PRO A 228 5.22 24.60 -20.67
C PRO A 228 5.65 24.66 -19.20
N GLU A 229 4.84 24.08 -18.30
CA GLU A 229 5.08 24.10 -16.86
C GLU A 229 4.97 22.71 -16.22
N HIS A 230 4.64 21.69 -17.00
CA HIS A 230 4.39 20.33 -16.53
C HIS A 230 5.12 19.30 -17.39
N THR A 231 5.43 18.17 -16.81
CA THR A 231 6.05 17.04 -17.53
C THR A 231 5.32 15.76 -17.22
N LEU A 232 4.99 14.98 -18.25
CA LEU A 232 4.52 13.62 -18.11
C LEU A 232 5.72 12.69 -18.04
N LEU A 233 5.76 11.90 -16.97
CA LEU A 233 6.78 10.89 -16.73
C LEU A 233 6.19 9.48 -16.79
N ARG A 234 6.88 8.56 -17.45
CA ARG A 234 6.73 7.12 -17.24
C ARG A 234 7.66 6.71 -16.11
N VAL A 235 7.12 5.95 -15.15
CA VAL A 235 7.80 5.62 -13.92
C VAL A 235 7.81 4.12 -13.73
N SER A 236 8.98 3.54 -13.47
CA SER A 236 9.15 2.14 -13.08
C SER A 236 9.57 2.05 -11.61
N ALA A 237 8.69 1.50 -10.75
CA ALA A 237 8.97 1.33 -9.34
C ALA A 237 9.52 -0.08 -9.07
N LYS A 238 10.84 -0.22 -8.90
CA LYS A 238 11.51 -1.50 -8.60
C LYS A 238 11.17 -2.03 -7.21
N THR A 239 10.89 -1.15 -6.27
CA THR A 239 10.38 -1.45 -4.93
C THR A 239 8.96 -0.91 -4.77
N GLY A 240 8.29 -1.23 -3.64
CA GLY A 240 6.89 -0.83 -3.42
C GLY A 240 6.69 -0.16 -2.04
N ARG A 241 7.47 0.87 -1.71
CA ARG A 241 7.34 1.56 -0.42
C ARG A 241 6.17 2.55 -0.45
N ARG A 242 5.60 2.81 0.73
CA ARG A 242 4.51 3.78 0.88
C ARG A 242 4.93 5.14 0.32
N HIS A 243 4.10 5.75 -0.53
CA HIS A 243 4.32 7.05 -1.17
C HIS A 243 5.62 7.18 -1.98
N GLN A 244 6.29 6.09 -2.34
CA GLN A 244 7.65 6.07 -2.90
C GLN A 244 7.82 7.04 -4.07
N ILE A 245 7.02 6.92 -5.13
CA ILE A 245 7.12 7.77 -6.33
C ILE A 245 6.90 9.24 -5.95
N ARG A 246 5.91 9.51 -5.13
CA ARG A 246 5.50 10.84 -4.70
C ARG A 246 6.60 11.57 -3.94
N VAL A 247 7.21 10.89 -2.96
CA VAL A 247 8.25 11.49 -2.13
C VAL A 247 9.58 11.63 -2.88
N HIS A 248 9.93 10.69 -3.77
CA HIS A 248 11.10 10.81 -4.64
C HIS A 248 10.98 12.00 -5.58
N LEU A 249 9.83 12.17 -6.26
CA LEU A 249 9.61 13.32 -7.16
C LEU A 249 9.58 14.64 -6.39
N ALA A 250 8.95 14.69 -5.23
CA ALA A 250 8.95 15.89 -4.39
C ALA A 250 10.36 16.27 -3.91
N HIS A 251 11.21 15.28 -3.60
CA HIS A 251 12.61 15.50 -3.23
C HIS A 251 13.42 16.15 -4.37
N LEU A 252 13.13 15.78 -5.61
CA LEU A 252 13.74 16.38 -6.80
C LEU A 252 13.18 17.77 -7.16
N GLY A 253 12.23 18.29 -6.40
CA GLY A 253 11.54 19.55 -6.75
C GLY A 253 10.53 19.42 -7.88
N LEU A 254 10.10 18.19 -8.20
CA LEU A 254 9.14 17.83 -9.24
C LEU A 254 7.86 17.22 -8.62
N PRO A 255 7.11 17.93 -7.77
CA PRO A 255 5.95 17.36 -7.10
C PRO A 255 4.88 16.96 -8.10
N ILE A 256 4.17 15.85 -7.81
CA ILE A 256 3.05 15.39 -8.63
C ILE A 256 1.91 16.41 -8.58
N VAL A 257 1.33 16.72 -9.73
CA VAL A 257 0.15 17.59 -9.86
C VAL A 257 -0.99 17.05 -9.01
N GLY A 258 -1.59 17.90 -8.18
CA GLY A 258 -2.71 17.57 -7.30
C GLY A 258 -2.35 16.77 -6.06
N ASP A 259 -1.06 16.50 -5.78
CA ASP A 259 -0.66 15.78 -4.58
C ASP A 259 -0.88 16.64 -3.31
N PRO A 260 -1.78 16.23 -2.39
CA PRO A 260 -2.09 17.02 -1.21
C PRO A 260 -1.04 16.93 -0.10
N LEU A 261 -0.15 15.93 -0.16
CA LEU A 261 0.88 15.72 0.88
C LEU A 261 2.23 16.29 0.47
N TYR A 262 2.61 16.16 -0.79
CA TYR A 262 3.96 16.50 -1.28
C TYR A 262 3.95 17.62 -2.31
N GLY A 263 2.78 18.01 -2.83
CA GLY A 263 2.57 19.11 -3.76
C GLY A 263 1.69 20.21 -3.18
N ARG A 264 0.94 20.90 -4.05
CA ARG A 264 0.05 22.02 -3.68
C ARG A 264 -1.38 21.59 -3.39
N GLY A 265 -1.77 20.34 -3.69
CA GLY A 265 -3.12 19.84 -3.41
C GLY A 265 -4.21 20.45 -4.30
N GLU A 266 -3.93 20.65 -5.59
CA GLU A 266 -4.92 21.17 -6.53
C GLU A 266 -6.15 20.24 -6.63
N PRO A 267 -7.33 20.75 -6.99
CA PRO A 267 -8.55 19.96 -7.16
C PRO A 267 -8.36 18.80 -8.14
N GLY A 268 -9.00 17.66 -7.85
CA GLY A 268 -8.91 16.44 -8.65
C GLY A 268 -7.91 15.42 -8.11
N GLY A 269 -7.13 15.75 -7.04
CA GLY A 269 -6.17 14.84 -6.41
C GLY A 269 -4.95 14.53 -7.27
N GLN A 270 -4.03 13.72 -6.74
CA GLN A 270 -2.73 13.44 -7.37
C GLN A 270 -2.86 12.77 -8.76
N PHE A 271 -2.08 13.26 -9.73
CA PHE A 271 -1.98 12.63 -11.05
C PHE A 271 -0.91 11.53 -11.04
N LEU A 272 -1.25 10.41 -10.43
CA LEU A 272 -0.44 9.19 -10.44
C LEU A 272 -1.33 8.00 -10.82
N HIS A 273 -0.95 7.29 -11.88
CA HIS A 273 -1.75 6.22 -12.46
C HIS A 273 -0.89 4.99 -12.73
N ALA A 274 -1.25 3.84 -12.15
CA ALA A 274 -0.62 2.54 -12.42
C ALA A 274 -1.06 2.05 -13.81
N SER A 275 -0.32 2.43 -14.82
CA SER A 275 -0.68 2.25 -16.23
C SER A 275 -0.46 0.83 -16.75
N ARG A 276 0.54 0.11 -16.21
CA ARG A 276 0.83 -1.26 -16.63
C ARG A 276 1.35 -2.11 -15.47
N LEU A 277 0.90 -3.36 -15.46
CA LEU A 277 1.34 -4.39 -14.54
C LEU A 277 1.71 -5.65 -15.32
N SER A 278 2.94 -6.19 -15.11
CA SER A 278 3.39 -7.42 -15.74
C SER A 278 3.88 -8.41 -14.69
N PHE A 279 3.37 -9.64 -14.73
CA PHE A 279 3.66 -10.70 -13.77
C PHE A 279 3.64 -12.09 -14.43
N SER A 280 4.23 -13.09 -13.79
CA SER A 280 4.11 -14.48 -14.22
C SER A 280 2.79 -15.08 -13.74
N SER A 281 2.12 -15.87 -14.60
CA SER A 281 0.92 -16.61 -14.20
C SER A 281 1.22 -17.54 -13.01
N PRO A 282 0.42 -17.52 -11.92
CA PRO A 282 0.65 -18.41 -10.79
C PRO A 282 0.65 -19.89 -11.12
N SER A 283 -0.26 -20.33 -11.98
CA SER A 283 -0.37 -21.74 -12.40
C SER A 283 0.52 -22.11 -13.60
N GLN A 284 1.01 -21.13 -14.36
CA GLN A 284 1.86 -21.31 -15.55
C GLN A 284 3.05 -20.33 -15.49
N PRO A 285 4.09 -20.56 -14.66
CA PRO A 285 5.16 -19.59 -14.42
C PRO A 285 5.93 -19.11 -15.65
N SER A 286 5.95 -19.91 -16.74
CA SER A 286 6.55 -19.53 -18.02
C SER A 286 5.71 -18.54 -18.83
N LYS A 287 4.41 -18.38 -18.49
CA LYS A 287 3.51 -17.45 -19.15
C LYS A 287 3.57 -16.10 -18.47
N ARG A 288 4.06 -15.09 -19.19
CA ARG A 288 4.03 -13.69 -18.73
C ARG A 288 2.68 -13.06 -19.10
N ILE A 289 2.04 -12.42 -18.14
CA ILE A 289 0.79 -11.66 -18.30
C ILE A 289 1.15 -10.19 -18.19
N SER A 290 0.76 -9.39 -19.17
CA SER A 290 0.92 -7.93 -19.14
C SER A 290 -0.46 -7.29 -19.32
N VAL A 291 -0.85 -6.44 -18.37
CA VAL A 291 -2.16 -5.79 -18.33
C VAL A 291 -1.97 -4.28 -18.32
N GLU A 292 -2.63 -3.60 -19.24
CA GLU A 292 -2.65 -2.15 -19.31
C GLU A 292 -3.95 -1.60 -18.72
N ALA A 293 -3.84 -0.52 -17.94
CA ALA A 293 -4.95 0.25 -17.45
C ALA A 293 -4.98 1.60 -18.20
N PRO A 294 -6.02 1.87 -19.01
CA PRO A 294 -6.14 3.14 -19.69
C PRO A 294 -6.36 4.27 -18.66
N LEU A 295 -5.86 5.47 -18.99
CA LEU A 295 -6.17 6.66 -18.19
C LEU A 295 -7.68 6.90 -18.14
N LEU A 296 -8.16 7.30 -16.98
CA LEU A 296 -9.54 7.74 -16.83
C LEU A 296 -9.80 8.99 -17.69
N PRO A 297 -11.01 9.20 -18.22
CA PRO A 297 -11.31 10.28 -19.16
C PRO A 297 -10.92 11.66 -18.62
N ASP A 298 -11.24 11.97 -17.36
CA ASP A 298 -10.89 13.22 -16.68
C ASP A 298 -9.37 13.43 -16.58
N ARG A 299 -8.60 12.36 -16.43
CA ARG A 299 -7.13 12.41 -16.41
C ARG A 299 -6.54 12.62 -17.81
N ALA A 300 -7.14 11.99 -18.82
CA ALA A 300 -6.74 12.19 -20.21
C ALA A 300 -6.99 13.63 -20.65
N GLU A 301 -8.13 14.22 -20.27
CA GLU A 301 -8.46 15.64 -20.55
C GLU A 301 -7.49 16.58 -19.83
N LEU A 302 -7.20 16.35 -18.53
CA LEU A 302 -6.24 17.15 -17.79
C LEU A 302 -4.84 17.06 -18.40
N LEU A 303 -4.40 15.88 -18.80
CA LEU A 303 -3.13 15.68 -19.48
C LEU A 303 -3.06 16.46 -20.79
N ALA A 304 -4.06 16.36 -21.64
CA ALA A 304 -4.10 17.08 -22.92
C ALA A 304 -4.07 18.60 -22.73
N LYS A 305 -4.64 19.11 -21.64
CA LYS A 305 -4.63 20.54 -21.30
C LYS A 305 -3.26 21.02 -20.81
N LEU A 306 -2.57 20.26 -19.98
CA LEU A 306 -1.34 20.67 -19.30
C LEU A 306 -0.08 20.31 -20.09
N VAL A 307 -0.16 19.29 -20.93
CA VAL A 307 0.94 18.80 -21.78
C VAL A 307 0.36 18.48 -23.16
N PRO A 308 0.07 19.50 -23.97
CA PRO A 308 -0.56 19.36 -25.28
C PRO A 308 0.29 18.60 -26.30
#